data_012c460857fb6eeac20bd45ca03e9522
#
_entry.id   012c460857fb6eeac20bd45ca03e9522
#
_cell.length_a   1.000
_cell.length_b   1.000
_cell.length_c   1.000
_cell.angle_alpha   90.00
_cell.angle_beta   90.00
_cell.angle_gamma   90.00
#
_symmetry.space_group_name_H-M   'P 1'
#
loop_
_entity.id
_entity.type
_entity.pdbx_description
1 polymer ?
#
loop_
_entity_poly.entity_id
_entity_poly.type
_entity_poly.pdbx_seq_one_letter_code
_entity_poly.pdbx_strand_id
1 'polypeptide(L)'
;LLLFMAIAATGLSACDNRRPQPLTIDNALTADEIAAGILTPEVMWKMSRAGSSSLSPDGRTLLYAQTDYNMAENRGVTTIWVEDLATKAVTRLTDTASNNADPKWSADGEKIYFLSDRSGSMQVWEMTPAGGNARQLSAFDKDVEGFGISPRGDKAWYVQRVEVCDRKSSDVY
;
A
#
# COMPACT_ATOMS: atom_id res chain seq x y z
N LEU A 1 -53.71 4.01 -33.56
CA LEU A 1 -52.35 3.54 -33.86
C LEU A 1 -51.36 4.45 -33.13
N LEU A 2 -50.98 4.09 -31.87
CA LEU A 2 -50.00 4.80 -31.07
C LEU A 2 -48.63 4.18 -31.28
N LEU A 3 -47.72 4.96 -31.85
CA LEU A 3 -46.32 4.61 -32.09
C LEU A 3 -45.51 4.94 -30.83
N PHE A 4 -45.06 3.94 -30.08
CA PHE A 4 -44.09 4.16 -28.97
C PHE A 4 -42.70 4.26 -29.57
N MET A 5 -42.11 5.45 -29.47
CA MET A 5 -40.71 5.70 -29.77
C MET A 5 -39.89 5.32 -28.53
N ALA A 6 -39.14 4.23 -28.59
CA ALA A 6 -38.18 3.83 -27.57
C ALA A 6 -36.92 4.72 -27.71
N ILE A 7 -36.70 5.58 -26.75
CA ILE A 7 -35.45 6.34 -26.61
C ILE A 7 -34.40 5.39 -26.02
N ALA A 8 -33.45 4.97 -26.85
CA ALA A 8 -32.26 4.27 -26.37
C ALA A 8 -31.40 5.26 -25.60
N ALA A 9 -31.36 5.14 -24.28
CA ALA A 9 -30.41 5.82 -23.44
C ALA A 9 -29.02 5.22 -23.69
N THR A 10 -28.19 5.91 -24.48
CA THR A 10 -26.75 5.63 -24.55
C THR A 10 -26.15 5.95 -23.19
N GLY A 11 -25.84 4.92 -22.41
CA GLY A 11 -25.17 5.06 -21.14
C GLY A 11 -23.81 5.73 -21.33
N LEU A 12 -23.67 6.94 -20.82
CA LEU A 12 -22.39 7.56 -20.54
C LEU A 12 -21.66 6.61 -19.58
N SER A 13 -20.56 6.03 -20.05
CA SER A 13 -19.63 5.30 -19.20
C SER A 13 -19.08 6.30 -18.17
N ALA A 14 -19.70 6.36 -17.00
CA ALA A 14 -19.13 7.02 -15.86
C ALA A 14 -17.80 6.31 -15.57
N CYS A 15 -16.71 7.09 -15.51
CA CYS A 15 -15.45 6.60 -14.98
C CYS A 15 -15.74 5.98 -13.62
N ASP A 16 -15.64 4.66 -13.57
CA ASP A 16 -15.94 3.88 -12.38
C ASP A 16 -14.87 4.18 -11.32
N ASN A 17 -15.15 5.15 -10.48
CA ASN A 17 -14.31 5.55 -9.35
C ASN A 17 -14.47 4.58 -8.17
N ARG A 18 -14.64 3.29 -8.48
CA ARG A 18 -14.66 2.24 -7.46
C ARG A 18 -13.25 2.10 -6.90
N ARG A 19 -13.16 2.17 -5.57
CA ARG A 19 -11.92 1.77 -4.89
C ARG A 19 -11.51 0.40 -5.38
N PRO A 20 -10.21 0.15 -5.59
CA PRO A 20 -9.74 -1.18 -5.95
C PRO A 20 -10.31 -2.21 -4.97
N GLN A 21 -10.78 -3.32 -5.51
CA GLN A 21 -11.25 -4.41 -4.65
C GLN A 21 -10.07 -4.99 -3.88
N PRO A 22 -10.28 -5.36 -2.60
CA PRO A 22 -9.24 -6.01 -1.82
C PRO A 22 -8.74 -7.27 -2.53
N LEU A 23 -7.42 -7.43 -2.58
CA LEU A 23 -6.78 -8.61 -3.14
C LEU A 23 -6.96 -9.79 -2.18
N THR A 24 -7.46 -10.91 -2.69
CA THR A 24 -7.50 -12.14 -1.91
C THR A 24 -6.11 -12.77 -1.92
N ILE A 25 -5.56 -12.99 -0.73
CA ILE A 25 -4.27 -13.65 -0.55
C ILE A 25 -4.54 -15.02 0.07
N ASP A 26 -4.15 -16.07 -0.65
CA ASP A 26 -4.13 -17.45 -0.17
C ASP A 26 -2.74 -18.03 -0.46
N ASN A 27 -1.84 -17.78 0.48
CA ASN A 27 -0.43 -18.17 0.40
C ASN A 27 -0.12 -19.37 1.31
N ALA A 28 -1.14 -20.06 1.82
CA ALA A 28 -0.93 -21.25 2.62
C ALA A 28 -0.23 -22.36 1.80
N LEU A 29 0.81 -22.95 2.38
CA LEU A 29 1.43 -24.14 1.79
C LEU A 29 0.52 -25.33 1.97
N THR A 30 0.37 -26.12 0.92
CA THR A 30 -0.35 -27.39 1.00
C THR A 30 0.47 -28.44 1.74
N ALA A 31 -0.19 -29.49 2.24
CA ALA A 31 0.51 -30.59 2.91
C ALA A 31 1.55 -31.28 1.99
N ASP A 32 1.23 -31.39 0.70
CA ASP A 32 2.11 -31.99 -0.30
C ASP A 32 3.35 -31.13 -0.56
N GLU A 33 3.19 -29.80 -0.64
CA GLU A 33 4.31 -28.85 -0.78
C GLU A 33 5.24 -28.91 0.43
N ILE A 34 4.67 -29.00 1.64
CA ILE A 34 5.47 -29.16 2.88
C ILE A 34 6.20 -30.51 2.88
N ALA A 35 5.51 -31.59 2.52
CA ALA A 35 6.08 -32.94 2.50
C ALA A 35 7.18 -33.11 1.44
N ALA A 36 7.04 -32.45 0.30
CA ALA A 36 8.03 -32.46 -0.77
C ALA A 36 9.37 -31.84 -0.35
N GLY A 37 9.34 -30.86 0.55
CA GLY A 37 10.54 -30.16 1.05
C GLY A 37 11.34 -29.44 -0.04
N ILE A 38 10.73 -29.16 -1.19
CA ILE A 38 11.38 -28.55 -2.35
C ILE A 38 10.83 -27.14 -2.55
N LEU A 39 11.73 -26.17 -2.70
CA LEU A 39 11.38 -24.80 -3.03
C LEU A 39 11.17 -24.65 -4.54
N THR A 40 9.92 -24.79 -5.00
CA THR A 40 9.55 -24.51 -6.40
C THR A 40 9.28 -23.03 -6.63
N PRO A 41 9.25 -22.54 -7.89
CA PRO A 41 8.86 -21.16 -8.18
C PRO A 41 7.48 -20.79 -7.61
N GLU A 42 6.52 -21.70 -7.66
CA GLU A 42 5.17 -21.52 -7.12
C GLU A 42 5.20 -21.36 -5.60
N VAL A 43 5.96 -22.19 -4.90
CA VAL A 43 6.16 -22.08 -3.44
C VAL A 43 6.85 -20.76 -3.07
N MET A 44 7.84 -20.32 -3.87
CA MET A 44 8.52 -19.03 -3.66
C MET A 44 7.57 -17.84 -3.74
N TRP A 45 6.58 -17.88 -4.63
CA TRP A 45 5.59 -16.81 -4.76
C TRP A 45 4.58 -16.77 -3.62
N LYS A 46 4.38 -17.88 -2.92
CA LYS A 46 3.57 -17.92 -1.69
C LYS A 46 4.26 -17.27 -0.49
N MET A 47 5.56 -17.07 -0.55
CA MET A 47 6.31 -16.47 0.55
C MET A 47 6.10 -14.96 0.59
N SER A 48 5.65 -14.46 1.74
CA SER A 48 5.56 -13.03 2.01
C SER A 48 6.95 -12.39 2.05
N ARG A 49 7.05 -11.15 1.60
CA ARG A 49 8.32 -10.40 1.59
C ARG A 49 8.24 -9.25 2.58
N ALA A 50 9.11 -9.27 3.59
CA ALA A 50 9.27 -8.16 4.51
C ALA A 50 9.95 -6.98 3.80
N GLY A 51 9.39 -5.78 4.00
CA GLY A 51 9.92 -4.52 3.49
C GLY A 51 10.48 -3.65 4.62
N SER A 52 10.24 -2.33 4.52
CA SER A 52 10.66 -1.35 5.53
C SER A 52 10.03 -1.63 6.89
N SER A 53 10.78 -1.37 7.95
CA SER A 53 10.35 -1.58 9.32
C SER A 53 10.75 -0.40 10.22
N SER A 54 10.03 -0.23 11.33
CA SER A 54 10.25 0.81 12.32
C SER A 54 9.91 0.30 13.71
N LEU A 55 10.79 0.49 14.67
CA LEU A 55 10.55 0.14 16.06
C LEU A 55 9.83 1.31 16.76
N SER A 56 8.85 0.98 17.63
CA SER A 56 8.18 1.99 18.44
C SER A 56 9.17 2.71 19.39
N PRO A 57 8.90 3.94 19.79
CA PRO A 57 9.81 4.69 20.66
C PRO A 57 10.10 4.03 22.00
N ASP A 58 9.17 3.22 22.51
CA ASP A 58 9.33 2.45 23.74
C ASP A 58 10.04 1.09 23.54
N GLY A 59 10.37 0.73 22.29
CA GLY A 59 11.06 -0.51 21.93
C GLY A 59 10.26 -1.79 22.06
N ARG A 60 8.92 -1.71 22.22
CA ARG A 60 8.07 -2.88 22.48
C ARG A 60 7.34 -3.43 21.26
N THR A 61 7.19 -2.60 20.24
CA THR A 61 6.36 -2.92 19.08
C THR A 61 7.13 -2.70 17.78
N LEU A 62 7.16 -3.73 16.94
CA LEU A 62 7.73 -3.65 15.60
C LEU A 62 6.63 -3.36 14.59
N LEU A 63 6.82 -2.32 13.81
CA LEU A 63 5.98 -1.95 12.68
C LEU A 63 6.72 -2.32 11.40
N TYR A 64 6.05 -3.00 10.44
CA TYR A 64 6.70 -3.38 9.19
C TYR A 64 5.72 -3.45 8.02
N ALA A 65 6.26 -3.29 6.82
CA ALA A 65 5.55 -3.51 5.58
C ALA A 65 5.77 -4.96 5.13
N GLN A 66 4.70 -5.61 4.64
CA GLN A 66 4.75 -6.96 4.08
C GLN A 66 4.07 -6.96 2.72
N THR A 67 4.77 -7.51 1.72
CA THR A 67 4.22 -7.72 0.39
C THR A 67 3.84 -9.17 0.19
N ASP A 68 2.59 -9.39 -0.18
CA ASP A 68 2.03 -10.67 -0.55
C ASP A 68 1.60 -10.66 -2.02
N TYR A 69 1.63 -11.84 -2.65
CA TYR A 69 1.32 -11.98 -4.07
C TYR A 69 0.13 -12.93 -4.28
N ASN A 70 -0.75 -12.55 -5.19
CA ASN A 70 -1.75 -13.44 -5.76
C ASN A 70 -1.33 -13.77 -7.21
N MET A 71 -0.89 -14.99 -7.43
CA MET A 71 -0.40 -15.45 -8.73
C MET A 71 -1.51 -15.55 -9.77
N ALA A 72 -2.73 -15.90 -9.36
CA ALA A 72 -3.87 -16.02 -10.27
C ALA A 72 -4.28 -14.65 -10.86
N GLU A 73 -4.13 -13.59 -10.09
CA GLU A 73 -4.41 -12.22 -10.52
C GLU A 73 -3.17 -11.48 -11.04
N ASN A 74 -1.99 -12.11 -10.98
CA ASN A 74 -0.69 -11.51 -11.28
C ASN A 74 -0.51 -10.14 -10.58
N ARG A 75 -0.85 -10.08 -9.31
CA ARG A 75 -0.81 -8.87 -8.49
C ARG A 75 -0.11 -9.10 -7.17
N GLY A 76 0.65 -8.09 -6.75
CA GLY A 76 1.14 -7.98 -5.38
C GLY A 76 0.46 -6.83 -4.64
N VAL A 77 0.35 -6.95 -3.33
CA VAL A 77 -0.12 -5.89 -2.46
C VAL A 77 0.75 -5.82 -1.22
N THR A 78 1.12 -4.60 -0.85
CA THR A 78 1.90 -4.33 0.35
C THR A 78 0.99 -3.80 1.45
N THR A 79 1.02 -4.44 2.61
CA THR A 79 0.22 -4.08 3.78
C THR A 79 1.12 -3.79 4.97
N ILE A 80 0.60 -3.04 5.95
CA ILE A 80 1.33 -2.69 7.16
C ILE A 80 0.87 -3.59 8.29
N TRP A 81 1.83 -4.10 9.03
CA TRP A 81 1.67 -5.01 10.15
C TRP A 81 2.37 -4.47 11.38
N VAL A 82 1.88 -4.87 12.53
CA VAL A 82 2.47 -4.59 13.83
C VAL A 82 2.65 -5.88 14.61
N GLU A 83 3.82 -6.04 15.22
CA GLU A 83 4.15 -7.17 16.11
C GLU A 83 4.47 -6.63 17.51
N ASP A 84 3.80 -7.15 18.51
CA ASP A 84 4.21 -6.98 19.91
C ASP A 84 5.38 -7.92 20.21
N LEU A 85 6.54 -7.35 20.54
CA LEU A 85 7.78 -8.12 20.69
C LEU A 85 7.81 -9.01 21.93
N ALA A 86 6.98 -8.72 22.94
CA ALA A 86 6.89 -9.52 24.15
C ALA A 86 5.96 -10.73 23.97
N THR A 87 4.78 -10.50 23.41
CA THR A 87 3.75 -11.54 23.23
C THR A 87 3.85 -12.28 21.90
N LYS A 88 4.58 -11.73 20.94
CA LYS A 88 4.65 -12.19 19.55
C LYS A 88 3.32 -12.12 18.79
N ALA A 89 2.38 -11.35 19.32
CA ALA A 89 1.10 -11.13 18.66
C ALA A 89 1.31 -10.23 17.43
N VAL A 90 0.81 -10.68 16.28
CA VAL A 90 0.91 -9.97 15.00
C VAL A 90 -0.47 -9.53 14.56
N THR A 91 -0.59 -8.26 14.15
CA THR A 91 -1.85 -7.67 13.69
C THR A 91 -1.62 -6.89 12.40
N ARG A 92 -2.49 -7.10 11.41
CA ARG A 92 -2.49 -6.32 10.17
C ARG A 92 -3.26 -5.01 10.39
N LEU A 93 -2.63 -3.88 10.06
CA LEU A 93 -3.21 -2.54 10.25
C LEU A 93 -3.92 -1.99 9.00
N THR A 94 -3.53 -2.44 7.80
CA THR A 94 -4.13 -1.98 6.54
C THR A 94 -4.73 -3.13 5.74
N ASP A 95 -5.76 -2.84 4.94
CA ASP A 95 -6.38 -3.81 4.04
C ASP A 95 -5.55 -4.05 2.76
N THR A 96 -6.02 -4.98 1.93
CA THR A 96 -5.38 -5.35 0.66
C THR A 96 -5.96 -4.60 -0.56
N ALA A 97 -6.76 -3.56 -0.35
CA ALA A 97 -7.32 -2.76 -1.44
C ALA A 97 -6.32 -1.76 -2.02
N SER A 98 -5.28 -1.41 -1.25
CA SER A 98 -4.26 -0.41 -1.60
C SER A 98 -2.88 -0.88 -1.20
N ASN A 99 -1.85 -0.40 -1.89
CA ASN A 99 -0.47 -0.58 -1.46
C ASN A 99 -0.13 0.41 -0.34
N ASN A 100 0.55 -0.09 0.69
CA ASN A 100 0.95 0.69 1.85
C ASN A 100 2.42 0.40 2.17
N ALA A 101 3.27 1.41 2.19
CA ALA A 101 4.71 1.25 2.29
C ALA A 101 5.34 2.24 3.28
N ASP A 102 6.62 2.02 3.59
CA ASP A 102 7.48 2.90 4.40
C ASP A 102 6.83 3.35 5.72
N PRO A 103 6.31 2.42 6.56
CA PRO A 103 5.66 2.78 7.81
C PRO A 103 6.68 3.31 8.83
N LYS A 104 6.31 4.39 9.52
CA LYS A 104 7.15 5.06 10.53
C LYS A 104 6.32 5.44 11.75
N TRP A 105 6.88 5.24 12.93
CA TRP A 105 6.32 5.76 14.17
C TRP A 105 6.52 7.27 14.28
N SER A 106 5.56 7.96 14.88
CA SER A 106 5.81 9.29 15.45
C SER A 106 6.73 9.16 16.65
N ALA A 107 7.41 10.28 17.00
CA ALA A 107 8.38 10.28 18.11
C ALA A 107 7.72 10.02 19.48
N ASP A 108 6.44 10.36 19.64
CA ASP A 108 5.62 10.09 20.82
C ASP A 108 4.97 8.70 20.84
N GLY A 109 5.01 7.97 19.71
CA GLY A 109 4.38 6.66 19.56
C GLY A 109 2.85 6.70 19.39
N GLU A 110 2.25 7.89 19.31
CA GLU A 110 0.80 8.04 19.20
C GLU A 110 0.27 7.88 17.78
N LYS A 111 1.16 7.97 16.76
CA LYS A 111 0.80 7.91 15.34
C LYS A 111 1.74 7.03 14.55
N ILE A 112 1.19 6.51 13.45
CA ILE A 112 1.92 5.82 12.41
C ILE A 112 1.77 6.63 11.12
N TYR A 113 2.89 6.95 10.48
CA TYR A 113 2.95 7.58 9.17
C TYR A 113 3.33 6.55 8.13
N PHE A 114 2.76 6.62 6.93
CA PHE A 114 3.03 5.66 5.86
C PHE A 114 2.69 6.23 4.49
N LEU A 115 3.22 5.61 3.45
CA LEU A 115 2.84 5.86 2.07
C LEU A 115 1.67 4.97 1.68
N SER A 116 0.70 5.51 0.93
CA SER A 116 -0.41 4.71 0.38
C SER A 116 -0.94 5.29 -0.93
N ASP A 117 -1.29 4.40 -1.87
CA ASP A 117 -1.89 4.73 -3.16
C ASP A 117 -3.43 4.78 -3.14
N ARG A 118 -4.05 4.71 -1.96
CA ARG A 118 -5.52 4.67 -1.76
C ARG A 118 -6.27 5.87 -2.32
N SER A 119 -5.59 6.99 -2.56
CA SER A 119 -6.15 8.19 -3.21
C SER A 119 -5.92 8.26 -4.72
N GLY A 120 -5.36 7.20 -5.32
CA GLY A 120 -5.04 7.11 -6.75
C GLY A 120 -3.57 7.37 -7.09
N SER A 121 -2.81 8.00 -6.19
CA SER A 121 -1.36 8.18 -6.26
C SER A 121 -0.75 7.94 -4.89
N MET A 122 0.55 7.64 -4.87
CA MET A 122 1.28 7.38 -3.63
C MET A 122 1.43 8.69 -2.83
N GLN A 123 0.75 8.77 -1.68
CA GLN A 123 0.74 9.94 -0.81
C GLN A 123 1.08 9.55 0.62
N VAL A 124 1.40 10.54 1.47
CA VAL A 124 1.65 10.33 2.89
C VAL A 124 0.33 10.35 3.66
N TRP A 125 0.18 9.37 4.53
CA TRP A 125 -0.98 9.17 5.39
C TRP A 125 -0.55 9.01 6.84
N GLU A 126 -1.46 9.28 7.76
CA GLU A 126 -1.30 8.94 9.17
C GLU A 126 -2.47 8.09 9.67
N MET A 127 -2.22 7.27 10.67
CA MET A 127 -3.24 6.53 11.41
C MET A 127 -2.81 6.35 12.87
N THR A 128 -3.73 5.87 13.70
CA THR A 128 -3.41 5.46 15.08
C THR A 128 -2.76 4.07 15.10
N PRO A 129 -1.98 3.71 16.13
CA PRO A 129 -1.39 2.38 16.27
C PRO A 129 -2.40 1.23 16.33
N ALA A 130 -3.64 1.50 16.70
CA ALA A 130 -4.74 0.53 16.67
C ALA A 130 -5.25 0.23 15.25
N GLY A 131 -4.76 0.96 14.24
CA GLY A 131 -5.24 0.87 12.85
C GLY A 131 -6.52 1.67 12.63
N GLY A 132 -7.06 1.59 11.39
CA GLY A 132 -8.27 2.30 10.98
C GLY A 132 -8.09 3.82 10.80
N ASN A 133 -9.15 4.49 10.35
CA ASN A 133 -9.27 5.96 10.24
C ASN A 133 -8.01 6.68 9.71
N ALA A 134 -7.41 6.17 8.64
CA ALA A 134 -6.25 6.81 8.04
C ALA A 134 -6.62 8.17 7.44
N ARG A 135 -5.81 9.19 7.75
CA ARG A 135 -5.96 10.56 7.25
C ARG A 135 -4.82 10.90 6.30
N GLN A 136 -5.15 11.46 5.15
CA GLN A 136 -4.17 11.92 4.18
C GLN A 136 -3.48 13.19 4.67
N LEU A 137 -2.13 13.22 4.56
CA LEU A 137 -1.30 14.37 4.95
C LEU A 137 -0.75 15.13 3.74
N SER A 138 -0.55 14.46 2.60
CA SER A 138 -0.08 15.08 1.37
C SER A 138 -1.09 14.90 0.24
N ALA A 139 -1.15 15.85 -0.68
CA ALA A 139 -2.02 15.81 -1.85
C ALA A 139 -1.27 16.44 -3.04
N PHE A 140 -0.23 15.76 -3.51
CA PHE A 140 0.56 16.19 -4.65
C PHE A 140 0.04 15.55 -5.94
N ASP A 141 0.28 16.19 -7.07
CA ASP A 141 -0.08 15.68 -8.40
C ASP A 141 0.72 14.43 -8.80
N LYS A 142 1.92 14.24 -8.22
CA LYS A 142 2.81 13.11 -8.46
C LYS A 142 2.97 12.26 -7.21
N ASP A 143 3.41 11.03 -7.42
CA ASP A 143 3.73 10.11 -6.34
C ASP A 143 4.80 10.66 -5.40
N VAL A 144 4.63 10.40 -4.11
CA VAL A 144 5.66 10.57 -3.10
C VAL A 144 6.47 9.28 -3.03
N GLU A 145 7.76 9.33 -3.33
CA GLU A 145 8.67 8.17 -3.30
C GLU A 145 9.30 7.97 -1.91
N GLY A 146 9.33 9.00 -1.09
CA GLY A 146 9.85 8.94 0.27
C GLY A 146 9.43 10.15 1.09
N PHE A 147 9.46 10.00 2.40
CA PHE A 147 9.12 11.09 3.32
C PHE A 147 9.82 10.94 4.66
N GLY A 148 9.84 12.01 5.42
CA GLY A 148 10.18 11.99 6.85
C GLY A 148 9.47 13.09 7.59
N ILE A 149 9.21 12.83 8.87
CA ILE A 149 8.57 13.75 9.79
C ILE A 149 9.59 14.13 10.87
N SER A 150 9.64 15.41 11.23
CA SER A 150 10.50 15.87 12.32
C SER A 150 10.07 15.25 13.65
N PRO A 151 10.99 15.09 14.63
CA PRO A 151 10.63 14.54 15.94
C PRO A 151 9.52 15.32 16.67
N ARG A 152 9.36 16.62 16.37
CA ARG A 152 8.28 17.44 16.93
C ARG A 152 6.97 17.32 16.17
N GLY A 153 6.96 16.65 15.00
CA GLY A 153 5.79 16.54 14.14
C GLY A 153 5.40 17.85 13.40
N ASP A 154 6.22 18.89 13.51
CA ASP A 154 5.95 20.23 12.97
C ASP A 154 6.47 20.45 11.55
N LYS A 155 7.33 19.56 11.06
CA LYS A 155 7.93 19.60 9.72
C LYS A 155 7.93 18.25 9.06
N ALA A 156 7.75 18.24 7.75
CA ALA A 156 7.89 17.06 6.90
C ALA A 156 8.76 17.40 5.69
N TRP A 157 9.50 16.41 5.19
CA TRP A 157 10.15 16.45 3.89
C TRP A 157 9.60 15.33 3.03
N TYR A 158 9.61 15.55 1.72
CA TYR A 158 9.09 14.61 0.73
C TYR A 158 10.08 14.47 -0.42
N VAL A 159 10.14 13.28 -0.98
CA VAL A 159 10.89 12.98 -2.22
C VAL A 159 9.88 12.69 -3.32
N GLN A 160 10.02 13.39 -4.43
CA GLN A 160 9.21 13.19 -5.63
C GLN A 160 10.10 13.19 -6.85
N ARG A 161 9.71 12.44 -7.87
CA ARG A 161 10.36 12.49 -9.17
C ARG A 161 9.95 13.77 -9.90
N VAL A 162 10.91 14.56 -10.32
CA VAL A 162 10.70 15.73 -11.19
C VAL A 162 11.29 15.48 -12.57
N GLU A 163 10.54 15.83 -13.61
CA GLU A 163 11.07 15.88 -14.97
C GLU A 163 11.84 17.17 -15.14
N VAL A 164 13.14 17.04 -15.42
CA VAL A 164 14.05 18.19 -15.44
C VAL A 164 14.03 18.94 -16.79
N CYS A 165 13.58 18.31 -17.87
CA CYS A 165 13.35 18.96 -19.16
C CYS A 165 12.48 18.09 -20.09
N ASP A 166 11.58 18.75 -20.83
CA ASP A 166 11.05 18.23 -22.08
C ASP A 166 12.16 18.27 -23.13
N ARG A 167 12.93 17.19 -23.25
CA ARG A 167 13.80 17.02 -24.40
C ARG A 167 12.92 16.78 -25.62
N LYS A 168 12.63 17.82 -26.37
CA LYS A 168 12.04 17.66 -27.70
C LYS A 168 13.05 16.88 -28.54
N SER A 169 12.58 15.92 -29.33
CA SER A 169 13.41 15.12 -30.23
C SER A 169 14.21 15.94 -31.26
N SER A 170 13.96 17.24 -31.35
CA SER A 170 14.68 18.21 -32.20
C SER A 170 16.01 18.68 -31.59
N ASP A 171 16.33 18.33 -30.33
CA ASP A 171 17.55 18.81 -29.65
C ASP A 171 18.70 17.79 -29.69
N VAL A 172 18.60 16.77 -30.54
CA VAL A 172 19.67 15.80 -30.80
C VAL A 172 20.42 16.28 -32.06
N TYR A 173 21.59 16.86 -31.86
CA TYR A 173 22.56 17.12 -32.90
C TYR A 173 23.40 15.86 -33.17
#